data_f04596833ae3e6954eab3a1c5d7b6ddc
#
_entry.id   f04596833ae3e6954eab3a1c5d7b6ddc
#
_cell.length_a   1.000
_cell.length_b   1.000
_cell.length_c   1.000
_cell.angle_alpha   90.00
_cell.angle_beta   90.00
_cell.angle_gamma   90.00
#
_symmetry.space_group_name_H-M   'P 1'
#
loop_
_entity.id
_entity.type
_entity.pdbx_description
1 polymer ?
#
loop_
_entity_poly.entity_id
_entity_poly.type
_entity_poly.pdbx_seq_one_letter_code
_entity_poly.pdbx_strand_id
1 'polypeptide(L)'
;GLQKLIFDLNQREKNKFTELAEPVELFVITNRHHREITASQLPDGKKMLAGTGIRMTSSQIQEILQIRTVEELLFPIKGCNKTDQNPALVAKSIVDSGILDFLESCHQKPAPFYFRIGMMGGMPLEHRSSFTKRAAQEIELLSGQKLRNSTSNYDIEFRCIPNREGGFQVFLKLYTIHDGRFSYRKESVATSLKPQTAALVAYLAKAYLKKDGQILDPFCGVGTLLLERMKCVSAKEVYGVDLYGEAIEKARINSSEIGPNIHYINRDYYDFEHDYYFDEIITELPMRGRMTKDELDQTFQMFFDKSREMLKDNGIIVVCSNEVGLIKKYLRLNKDYHILEDFILDEKQDFHEYVIKYQAEKDEKTGR
;
A
#
# COMPACT_ATOMS: atom_id res chain seq x y z
N GLY A 1 -3.20 34.08 -9.11
CA GLY A 1 -3.51 35.25 -8.40
C GLY A 1 -4.79 35.13 -7.56
N LEU A 2 -5.77 36.01 -7.86
CA LEU A 2 -6.98 36.17 -7.04
C LEU A 2 -7.83 34.89 -6.88
N GLN A 3 -7.95 34.09 -7.93
CA GLN A 3 -8.70 32.81 -7.89
C GLN A 3 -8.07 31.79 -6.92
N LYS A 4 -6.74 31.74 -6.85
CA LYS A 4 -6.03 30.88 -5.91
C LYS A 4 -6.22 31.40 -4.46
N LEU A 5 -6.19 32.72 -4.28
CA LEU A 5 -6.42 33.32 -2.97
C LEU A 5 -7.87 33.14 -2.49
N ILE A 6 -8.87 33.24 -3.38
CA ILE A 6 -10.29 32.96 -3.08
C ILE A 6 -10.49 31.47 -2.78
N PHE A 7 -9.80 30.56 -3.50
CA PHE A 7 -9.83 29.13 -3.23
C PHE A 7 -9.21 28.83 -1.87
N ASP A 8 -8.06 29.42 -1.53
CA ASP A 8 -7.37 29.22 -0.25
C ASP A 8 -8.16 29.81 0.92
N LEU A 9 -8.83 30.96 0.73
CA LEU A 9 -9.71 31.59 1.73
C LEU A 9 -11.03 30.84 1.96
N ASN A 10 -11.50 30.08 0.96
CA ASN A 10 -12.70 29.26 1.04
C ASN A 10 -12.44 27.81 1.46
N GLN A 11 -11.18 27.42 1.76
CA GLN A 11 -10.89 26.09 2.29
C GLN A 11 -11.44 25.98 3.73
N ARG A 12 -12.56 25.28 3.84
CA ARG A 12 -13.10 24.89 5.14
C ARG A 12 -12.06 24.05 5.89
N GLU A 13 -11.79 24.39 7.13
CA GLU A 13 -11.01 23.52 8.01
C GLU A 13 -11.78 22.20 8.23
N LYS A 14 -11.17 21.08 7.87
CA LYS A 14 -11.75 19.75 8.10
C LYS A 14 -12.02 19.52 9.57
N ASN A 15 -13.06 18.73 9.85
CA ASN A 15 -13.29 18.23 11.18
C ASN A 15 -12.15 17.26 11.58
N LYS A 16 -11.97 17.04 12.86
CA LYS A 16 -10.95 16.13 13.40
C LYS A 16 -11.62 15.02 14.17
N PHE A 17 -11.24 13.79 13.84
CA PHE A 17 -11.56 12.63 14.64
C PHE A 17 -10.89 12.75 16.00
N THR A 18 -11.58 12.39 17.05
CA THR A 18 -11.06 12.38 18.43
C THR A 18 -10.72 10.93 18.83
N GLU A 19 -11.72 10.20 19.29
CA GLU A 19 -11.59 8.80 19.71
C GLU A 19 -12.95 8.12 19.62
N LEU A 20 -12.97 6.81 19.78
CA LEU A 20 -14.20 6.03 19.96
C LEU A 20 -14.40 5.77 21.44
N ALA A 21 -15.58 6.16 21.96
CA ALA A 21 -15.94 5.90 23.35
C ALA A 21 -16.12 4.40 23.65
N GLU A 22 -16.63 3.65 22.67
CA GLU A 22 -16.91 2.23 22.76
C GLU A 22 -16.36 1.49 21.53
N PRO A 23 -16.02 0.19 21.65
CA PRO A 23 -15.62 -0.63 20.52
C PRO A 23 -16.73 -0.72 19.47
N VAL A 24 -16.36 -0.51 18.20
CA VAL A 24 -17.26 -0.61 17.05
C VAL A 24 -16.78 -1.66 16.06
N GLU A 25 -17.68 -2.13 15.22
CA GLU A 25 -17.31 -3.02 14.11
C GLU A 25 -16.42 -2.26 13.11
N LEU A 26 -15.30 -2.88 12.73
CA LEU A 26 -14.31 -2.38 11.79
C LEU A 26 -14.11 -3.36 10.65
N PHE A 27 -13.79 -2.85 9.48
CA PHE A 27 -13.33 -3.61 8.35
C PHE A 27 -11.96 -3.08 7.92
N VAL A 28 -10.91 -3.82 8.29
CA VAL A 28 -9.53 -3.51 7.98
C VAL A 28 -9.20 -4.08 6.62
N ILE A 29 -9.02 -3.20 5.62
CA ILE A 29 -8.61 -3.59 4.27
C ILE A 29 -7.12 -3.85 4.27
N THR A 30 -6.72 -4.95 3.68
CA THR A 30 -5.32 -5.38 3.53
C THR A 30 -5.18 -6.27 2.29
N ASN A 31 -3.96 -6.66 1.97
CA ASN A 31 -3.72 -7.58 0.85
C ASN A 31 -4.50 -8.88 1.03
N ARG A 32 -5.30 -9.25 0.02
CA ARG A 32 -6.23 -10.39 0.09
C ARG A 32 -5.54 -11.74 0.21
N HIS A 33 -4.31 -11.88 -0.27
CA HIS A 33 -3.56 -13.12 -0.26
C HIS A 33 -2.80 -13.34 1.06
N HIS A 34 -2.52 -12.24 1.79
CA HIS A 34 -1.68 -12.25 3.00
C HIS A 34 -2.36 -11.57 4.19
N ARG A 35 -3.69 -11.75 4.34
CA ARG A 35 -4.48 -11.18 5.46
C ARG A 35 -3.98 -11.61 6.82
N GLU A 36 -3.43 -12.80 6.92
CA GLU A 36 -2.88 -13.38 8.15
C GLU A 36 -1.72 -12.54 8.70
N ILE A 37 -0.89 -11.99 7.81
CA ILE A 37 0.21 -11.09 8.20
C ILE A 37 -0.33 -9.86 8.93
N THR A 38 -1.37 -9.23 8.40
CA THR A 38 -2.01 -8.08 9.06
C THR A 38 -2.78 -8.53 10.31
N ALA A 39 -3.52 -9.65 10.23
CA ALA A 39 -4.32 -10.16 11.34
C ALA A 39 -3.48 -10.48 12.59
N SER A 40 -2.25 -10.97 12.41
CA SER A 40 -1.34 -11.28 13.52
C SER A 40 -0.82 -10.05 14.25
N GLN A 41 -0.90 -8.88 13.63
CA GLN A 41 -0.44 -7.60 14.20
C GLN A 41 -1.58 -6.78 14.82
N LEU A 42 -2.85 -7.09 14.48
CA LEU A 42 -4.02 -6.40 15.01
C LEU A 42 -4.20 -6.65 16.52
N PRO A 43 -4.73 -5.69 17.28
CA PRO A 43 -5.06 -5.85 18.68
C PRO A 43 -5.83 -7.13 18.98
N ASP A 44 -5.73 -7.64 20.20
CA ASP A 44 -6.44 -8.85 20.63
C ASP A 44 -7.95 -8.73 20.44
N GLY A 45 -8.60 -9.87 20.20
CA GLY A 45 -10.03 -9.96 19.96
C GLY A 45 -10.39 -10.89 18.81
N LYS A 46 -11.69 -11.10 18.61
CA LYS A 46 -12.20 -11.94 17.53
C LYS A 46 -11.97 -11.25 16.18
N LYS A 47 -11.26 -11.94 15.30
CA LYS A 47 -10.96 -11.51 13.94
C LYS A 47 -11.54 -12.52 12.96
N MET A 48 -12.17 -12.02 11.89
CA MET A 48 -12.74 -12.85 10.83
C MET A 48 -12.22 -12.37 9.47
N LEU A 49 -11.50 -13.25 8.77
CA LEU A 49 -11.05 -12.97 7.41
C LEU A 49 -12.27 -12.92 6.47
N ALA A 50 -12.43 -11.85 5.71
CA ALA A 50 -13.57 -11.63 4.85
C ALA A 50 -13.19 -10.86 3.59
N GLY A 51 -13.32 -11.48 2.43
CA GLY A 51 -13.01 -10.84 1.15
C GLY A 51 -11.58 -10.30 1.10
N THR A 52 -11.45 -8.98 0.94
CA THR A 52 -10.17 -8.27 0.88
C THR A 52 -9.72 -7.70 2.23
N GLY A 53 -10.29 -8.17 3.34
CA GLY A 53 -9.98 -7.57 4.63
C GLY A 53 -10.28 -8.46 5.82
N ILE A 54 -10.28 -7.84 6.98
CA ILE A 54 -10.47 -8.47 8.29
C ILE A 54 -11.58 -7.70 9.00
N ARG A 55 -12.63 -8.42 9.42
CA ARG A 55 -13.65 -7.88 10.33
C ARG A 55 -13.22 -8.07 11.76
N MET A 56 -13.36 -7.03 12.56
CA MET A 56 -13.10 -7.07 14.00
C MET A 56 -13.92 -6.00 14.72
N THR A 57 -13.95 -6.06 16.04
CA THR A 57 -14.52 -5.02 16.88
C THR A 57 -13.41 -4.42 17.73
N SER A 58 -13.25 -3.10 17.67
CA SER A 58 -12.22 -2.39 18.45
C SER A 58 -12.55 -0.90 18.57
N SER A 59 -11.98 -0.25 19.59
CA SER A 59 -11.87 1.21 19.71
C SER A 59 -10.44 1.72 19.47
N GLN A 60 -9.47 0.82 19.32
CA GLN A 60 -8.02 1.11 19.26
C GLN A 60 -7.58 1.53 17.84
N ILE A 61 -8.20 2.59 17.32
CA ILE A 61 -7.99 3.05 15.94
C ILE A 61 -6.52 3.40 15.67
N GLN A 62 -5.88 4.09 16.61
CA GLN A 62 -4.49 4.54 16.44
C GLN A 62 -3.50 3.36 16.44
N GLU A 63 -3.75 2.32 17.22
CA GLU A 63 -2.92 1.10 17.22
C GLU A 63 -3.06 0.35 15.88
N ILE A 64 -4.28 0.20 15.37
CA ILE A 64 -4.54 -0.40 14.06
C ILE A 64 -3.82 0.38 12.96
N LEU A 65 -3.82 1.71 13.03
CA LEU A 65 -3.14 2.57 12.08
C LEU A 65 -1.61 2.63 12.25
N GLN A 66 -1.02 1.98 13.25
CA GLN A 66 0.43 1.75 13.27
C GLN A 66 0.85 0.54 12.42
N ILE A 67 -0.08 -0.34 12.09
CA ILE A 67 0.20 -1.55 11.31
C ILE A 67 0.39 -1.18 9.84
N ARG A 68 1.61 -1.33 9.35
CA ARG A 68 2.04 -0.83 8.04
C ARG A 68 1.41 -1.57 6.86
N THR A 69 0.97 -2.81 7.06
CA THR A 69 0.29 -3.63 6.05
C THR A 69 -1.23 -3.35 5.95
N VAL A 70 -1.79 -2.51 6.80
CA VAL A 70 -3.17 -2.03 6.68
C VAL A 70 -3.25 -1.04 5.51
N GLU A 71 -4.11 -1.31 4.53
CA GLU A 71 -4.32 -0.42 3.39
C GLU A 71 -5.34 0.67 3.71
N GLU A 72 -6.48 0.28 4.27
CA GLU A 72 -7.55 1.19 4.65
C GLU A 72 -8.31 0.68 5.88
N LEU A 73 -8.90 1.61 6.62
CA LEU A 73 -9.82 1.31 7.71
C LEU A 73 -11.22 1.82 7.34
N LEU A 74 -12.20 0.92 7.33
CA LEU A 74 -13.59 1.20 7.03
C LEU A 74 -14.48 0.82 8.21
N PHE A 75 -15.59 1.54 8.36
CA PHE A 75 -16.62 1.28 9.37
C PHE A 75 -17.87 0.76 8.67
N PRO A 76 -18.27 -0.50 8.89
CA PRO A 76 -19.55 -1.00 8.38
C PRO A 76 -20.72 -0.17 8.93
N ILE A 77 -21.61 0.30 8.06
CA ILE A 77 -22.77 1.07 8.47
C ILE A 77 -23.90 0.09 8.83
N LYS A 78 -24.44 0.21 10.04
CA LYS A 78 -25.53 -0.64 10.52
C LYS A 78 -26.74 -0.55 9.59
N GLY A 79 -27.29 -1.69 9.20
CA GLY A 79 -28.43 -1.76 8.28
C GLY A 79 -28.07 -1.59 6.79
N CYS A 80 -26.81 -1.28 6.46
CA CYS A 80 -26.35 -1.07 5.08
C CYS A 80 -25.54 -2.24 4.50
N ASN A 81 -25.69 -3.45 5.05
CA ASN A 81 -24.97 -4.64 4.57
C ASN A 81 -25.49 -5.15 3.22
N LYS A 82 -26.76 -4.89 2.94
CA LYS A 82 -27.49 -5.35 1.74
C LYS A 82 -28.46 -4.28 1.29
N THR A 83 -27.94 -3.20 0.70
CA THR A 83 -28.80 -2.16 0.13
C THR A 83 -29.08 -2.46 -1.33
N ASP A 84 -30.23 -1.98 -1.80
CA ASP A 84 -30.60 -1.99 -3.21
C ASP A 84 -29.69 -1.06 -4.04
N GLN A 85 -29.78 -1.15 -5.36
CA GLN A 85 -29.19 -0.18 -6.29
C GLN A 85 -30.02 1.10 -6.47
N ASN A 86 -31.12 1.26 -5.72
CA ASN A 86 -31.92 2.47 -5.70
C ASN A 86 -31.25 3.56 -4.84
N PRO A 87 -30.91 4.74 -5.41
CA PRO A 87 -30.19 5.78 -4.68
C PRO A 87 -30.96 6.33 -3.47
N ALA A 88 -32.29 6.42 -3.52
CA ALA A 88 -33.12 6.88 -2.40
C ALA A 88 -33.14 5.86 -1.25
N LEU A 89 -33.21 4.56 -1.55
CA LEU A 89 -33.16 3.51 -0.53
C LEU A 89 -31.77 3.44 0.13
N VAL A 90 -30.70 3.60 -0.63
CA VAL A 90 -29.33 3.69 -0.07
C VAL A 90 -29.21 4.90 0.86
N ALA A 91 -29.66 6.07 0.42
CA ALA A 91 -29.65 7.29 1.21
C ALA A 91 -30.44 7.12 2.52
N LYS A 92 -31.66 6.58 2.43
CA LYS A 92 -32.48 6.30 3.60
C LYS A 92 -31.81 5.34 4.59
N SER A 93 -31.23 4.24 4.10
CA SER A 93 -30.51 3.28 4.96
C SER A 93 -29.33 3.92 5.68
N ILE A 94 -28.58 4.81 5.00
CA ILE A 94 -27.46 5.53 5.61
C ILE A 94 -27.94 6.46 6.72
N VAL A 95 -28.98 7.26 6.47
CA VAL A 95 -29.47 8.24 7.46
C VAL A 95 -30.14 7.55 8.65
N ASP A 96 -30.96 6.51 8.41
CA ASP A 96 -31.65 5.74 9.46
C ASP A 96 -30.67 4.89 10.31
N SER A 97 -29.43 4.72 9.90
CA SER A 97 -28.43 3.92 10.63
C SER A 97 -27.96 4.51 11.95
N GLY A 98 -28.28 5.77 12.23
CA GLY A 98 -27.71 6.53 13.36
C GLY A 98 -26.31 7.10 13.06
N ILE A 99 -25.95 7.23 11.77
CA ILE A 99 -24.62 7.69 11.34
C ILE A 99 -24.27 9.09 11.87
N LEU A 100 -25.26 9.98 12.03
CA LEU A 100 -25.02 11.33 12.55
C LEU A 100 -24.59 11.28 14.02
N ASP A 101 -25.26 10.50 14.85
CA ASP A 101 -24.93 10.35 16.27
C ASP A 101 -23.54 9.74 16.41
N PHE A 102 -23.20 8.75 15.57
CA PHE A 102 -21.86 8.18 15.52
C PHE A 102 -20.81 9.23 15.17
N LEU A 103 -21.04 10.02 14.13
CA LEU A 103 -20.08 11.05 13.70
C LEU A 103 -19.90 12.12 14.78
N GLU A 104 -20.99 12.59 15.40
CA GLU A 104 -20.92 13.59 16.47
C GLU A 104 -20.23 13.06 17.72
N SER A 105 -20.33 11.76 18.02
CA SER A 105 -19.68 11.15 19.20
C SER A 105 -18.16 11.03 19.09
N CYS A 106 -17.61 11.00 17.86
CA CYS A 106 -16.20 10.76 17.62
C CYS A 106 -15.46 11.90 16.90
N HIS A 107 -16.07 13.08 16.81
CA HIS A 107 -15.48 14.24 16.16
C HIS A 107 -15.48 15.47 17.04
N GLN A 108 -14.51 16.36 16.78
CA GLN A 108 -14.30 17.57 17.57
C GLN A 108 -15.40 18.62 17.37
N LYS A 109 -15.94 18.73 16.15
CA LYS A 109 -16.99 19.69 15.79
C LYS A 109 -18.30 18.96 15.48
N PRO A 110 -19.47 19.50 15.86
CA PRO A 110 -20.76 18.93 15.49
C PRO A 110 -21.01 19.06 13.98
N ALA A 111 -22.14 18.52 13.52
CA ALA A 111 -22.60 18.73 12.14
C ALA A 111 -22.59 20.23 11.73
N PRO A 112 -22.45 20.54 10.43
CA PRO A 112 -22.52 19.63 9.30
C PRO A 112 -21.22 18.89 9.00
N PHE A 113 -21.33 17.60 8.60
CA PHE A 113 -20.23 16.81 8.04
C PHE A 113 -20.31 16.80 6.52
N TYR A 114 -19.14 16.98 5.88
CA TYR A 114 -19.05 16.97 4.43
C TYR A 114 -18.69 15.58 3.93
N PHE A 115 -19.45 15.07 2.97
CA PHE A 115 -19.26 13.72 2.47
C PHE A 115 -19.13 13.66 0.96
N ARG A 116 -18.56 12.55 0.48
CA ARG A 116 -18.69 12.09 -0.90
C ARG A 116 -19.21 10.65 -0.92
N ILE A 117 -19.71 10.21 -2.09
CA ILE A 117 -20.06 8.81 -2.33
C ILE A 117 -19.02 8.21 -3.27
N GLY A 118 -18.37 7.12 -2.81
CA GLY A 118 -17.43 6.32 -3.58
C GLY A 118 -18.07 5.03 -4.07
N MET A 119 -17.90 4.70 -5.36
CA MET A 119 -18.43 3.48 -5.99
C MET A 119 -17.29 2.54 -6.36
N MET A 120 -17.24 1.34 -5.78
CA MET A 120 -16.19 0.34 -6.04
C MET A 120 -16.63 -0.73 -7.06
N GLY A 121 -17.40 -0.37 -8.06
CA GLY A 121 -17.96 -1.29 -9.06
C GLY A 121 -19.48 -1.48 -8.89
N GLY A 122 -20.00 -2.62 -9.39
CA GLY A 122 -21.41 -3.02 -9.26
C GLY A 122 -22.40 -2.28 -10.15
N MET A 123 -21.92 -1.32 -10.95
CA MET A 123 -22.74 -0.52 -11.86
C MET A 123 -21.85 -0.01 -13.03
N PRO A 124 -22.38 0.05 -14.26
CA PRO A 124 -21.70 0.66 -15.40
C PRO A 124 -21.27 2.10 -15.12
N LEU A 125 -20.13 2.51 -15.68
CA LEU A 125 -19.54 3.83 -15.40
C LEU A 125 -20.48 4.98 -15.73
N GLU A 126 -21.24 4.88 -16.82
CA GLU A 126 -22.22 5.86 -17.28
C GLU A 126 -23.35 6.11 -16.27
N HIS A 127 -23.70 5.12 -15.45
CA HIS A 127 -24.77 5.24 -14.45
C HIS A 127 -24.28 5.73 -13.07
N ARG A 128 -22.96 5.60 -12.78
CA ARG A 128 -22.40 5.95 -11.46
C ARG A 128 -22.61 7.41 -11.10
N SER A 129 -22.39 8.31 -12.05
CA SER A 129 -22.51 9.76 -11.80
C SER A 129 -23.95 10.15 -11.45
N SER A 130 -24.95 9.62 -12.16
CA SER A 130 -26.35 9.91 -11.88
C SER A 130 -26.81 9.28 -10.55
N PHE A 131 -26.35 8.06 -10.26
CA PHE A 131 -26.62 7.40 -8.99
C PHE A 131 -26.07 8.19 -7.80
N THR A 132 -24.75 8.51 -7.83
CA THR A 132 -24.09 9.22 -6.72
C THR A 132 -24.69 10.60 -6.49
N LYS A 133 -25.03 11.33 -7.57
CA LYS A 133 -25.70 12.64 -7.48
C LYS A 133 -27.06 12.55 -6.79
N ARG A 134 -27.90 11.59 -7.21
CA ARG A 134 -29.24 11.39 -6.61
C ARG A 134 -29.15 10.94 -5.17
N ALA A 135 -28.31 9.95 -4.87
CA ALA A 135 -28.13 9.49 -3.49
C ALA A 135 -27.61 10.61 -2.58
N ALA A 136 -26.70 11.45 -3.07
CA ALA A 136 -26.18 12.58 -2.31
C ALA A 136 -27.28 13.61 -2.00
N GLN A 137 -28.13 13.97 -2.97
CA GLN A 137 -29.25 14.88 -2.77
C GLN A 137 -30.25 14.36 -1.73
N GLU A 138 -30.56 13.06 -1.76
CA GLU A 138 -31.44 12.42 -0.79
C GLU A 138 -30.83 12.40 0.62
N ILE A 139 -29.52 12.12 0.75
CA ILE A 139 -28.82 12.16 2.04
C ILE A 139 -28.87 13.57 2.64
N GLU A 140 -28.60 14.61 1.84
CA GLU A 140 -28.69 16.01 2.28
C GLU A 140 -30.10 16.35 2.79
N LEU A 141 -31.13 15.97 2.03
CA LEU A 141 -32.52 16.22 2.37
C LEU A 141 -32.92 15.49 3.65
N LEU A 142 -32.70 14.18 3.70
CA LEU A 142 -33.11 13.32 4.83
C LEU A 142 -32.38 13.64 6.13
N SER A 143 -31.11 14.10 6.03
CA SER A 143 -30.33 14.53 7.19
C SER A 143 -30.62 15.96 7.66
N GLY A 144 -31.52 16.67 7.01
CA GLY A 144 -31.77 18.09 7.32
C GLY A 144 -30.54 18.96 7.11
N GLN A 145 -29.76 18.70 6.06
CA GLN A 145 -28.50 19.39 5.74
C GLN A 145 -27.37 19.22 6.77
N LYS A 146 -27.49 18.27 7.70
CA LYS A 146 -26.40 17.92 8.62
C LYS A 146 -25.31 17.11 7.94
N LEU A 147 -25.62 16.40 6.85
CA LEU A 147 -24.68 15.81 5.90
C LEU A 147 -24.72 16.61 4.61
N ARG A 148 -23.58 17.11 4.14
CA ARG A 148 -23.48 17.94 2.93
C ARG A 148 -22.55 17.32 1.92
N ASN A 149 -22.99 17.19 0.68
CA ASN A 149 -22.15 16.62 -0.38
C ASN A 149 -21.02 17.58 -0.78
N SER A 150 -19.82 17.04 -0.91
CA SER A 150 -18.65 17.77 -1.41
C SER A 150 -17.75 16.82 -2.19
N THR A 151 -17.39 17.18 -3.41
CA THR A 151 -16.50 16.40 -4.27
C THR A 151 -15.02 16.61 -3.96
N SER A 152 -14.72 17.68 -3.24
CA SER A 152 -13.37 18.05 -2.86
C SER A 152 -13.22 18.21 -1.36
N ASN A 153 -12.78 18.74 -0.57
CA ASN A 153 -12.69 19.00 0.87
C ASN A 153 -13.82 18.32 1.72
N TYR A 154 -13.95 16.98 1.64
CA TYR A 154 -14.88 16.17 2.43
C TYR A 154 -14.20 15.60 3.69
N ASP A 155 -15.02 15.38 4.72
CA ASP A 155 -14.62 14.75 5.99
C ASP A 155 -14.71 13.23 5.92
N ILE A 156 -15.71 12.73 5.21
CA ILE A 156 -16.09 11.32 5.17
C ILE A 156 -16.43 10.85 3.75
N GLU A 157 -16.39 9.54 3.54
CA GLU A 157 -16.86 8.91 2.31
C GLU A 157 -17.83 7.77 2.65
N PHE A 158 -18.99 7.78 2.03
CA PHE A 158 -19.87 6.61 1.96
C PHE A 158 -19.41 5.74 0.79
N ARG A 159 -18.78 4.61 1.09
CA ARG A 159 -18.21 3.72 0.08
C ARG A 159 -19.14 2.58 -0.21
N CYS A 160 -19.70 2.55 -1.41
CA CYS A 160 -20.57 1.49 -1.91
C CYS A 160 -19.72 0.39 -2.55
N ILE A 161 -19.69 -0.79 -1.95
CA ILE A 161 -19.01 -1.99 -2.45
C ILE A 161 -20.07 -2.97 -2.92
N PRO A 162 -20.00 -3.53 -4.15
CA PRO A 162 -20.98 -4.50 -4.65
C PRO A 162 -21.05 -5.71 -3.72
N ASN A 163 -22.26 -6.16 -3.42
CA ASN A 163 -22.51 -7.42 -2.74
C ASN A 163 -22.85 -8.54 -3.74
N ARG A 164 -22.92 -9.77 -3.28
CA ARG A 164 -23.23 -10.94 -4.12
C ARG A 164 -24.68 -11.01 -4.60
N GLU A 165 -25.55 -10.23 -4.04
CA GLU A 165 -27.01 -10.22 -4.29
C GLU A 165 -27.41 -9.13 -5.29
N GLY A 166 -26.44 -8.44 -5.90
CA GLY A 166 -26.68 -7.41 -6.92
C GLY A 166 -26.91 -6.00 -6.39
N GLY A 167 -26.79 -5.79 -5.07
CA GLY A 167 -26.84 -4.47 -4.43
C GLY A 167 -25.48 -4.03 -3.91
N PHE A 168 -25.49 -3.21 -2.83
CA PHE A 168 -24.29 -2.70 -2.20
C PHE A 168 -24.23 -3.05 -0.71
N GLN A 169 -23.02 -3.22 -0.20
CA GLN A 169 -22.66 -2.98 1.18
C GLN A 169 -22.07 -1.58 1.26
N VAL A 170 -22.56 -0.75 2.19
CA VAL A 170 -22.06 0.61 2.37
C VAL A 170 -21.18 0.67 3.62
N PHE A 171 -20.00 1.24 3.45
CA PHE A 171 -19.04 1.51 4.51
C PHE A 171 -18.85 3.01 4.66
N LEU A 172 -18.51 3.43 5.86
CA LEU A 172 -18.02 4.76 6.14
C LEU A 172 -16.49 4.73 6.14
N LYS A 173 -15.84 5.66 5.43
CA LYS A 173 -14.42 5.97 5.56
C LYS A 173 -14.27 7.37 6.15
N LEU A 174 -13.47 7.49 7.21
CA LEU A 174 -13.18 8.75 7.89
C LEU A 174 -11.87 9.33 7.37
N TYR A 175 -11.94 10.46 6.65
CA TYR A 175 -10.77 11.24 6.22
C TYR A 175 -10.30 12.24 7.28
N THR A 176 -10.97 12.26 8.40
CA THR A 176 -10.67 13.05 9.61
C THR A 176 -9.70 12.37 10.56
N ILE A 177 -9.47 11.06 10.37
CA ILE A 177 -8.47 10.29 11.11
C ILE A 177 -7.10 10.64 10.56
N HIS A 178 -6.18 11.03 11.43
CA HIS A 178 -4.79 11.27 11.05
C HIS A 178 -4.05 9.93 10.91
N ASP A 179 -3.47 9.68 9.74
CA ASP A 179 -2.61 8.54 9.45
C ASP A 179 -1.21 9.04 9.08
N GLY A 180 -0.31 9.02 10.04
CA GLY A 180 1.08 9.47 9.88
C GLY A 180 2.07 8.37 9.48
N ARG A 181 1.63 7.11 9.27
CA ARG A 181 2.53 5.96 9.01
C ARG A 181 3.52 6.19 7.89
N PHE A 182 3.08 6.85 6.84
CA PHE A 182 3.85 7.07 5.62
C PHE A 182 4.17 8.54 5.37
N SER A 183 4.23 9.35 6.42
CA SER A 183 4.54 10.79 6.36
C SER A 183 5.92 11.09 5.76
N TYR A 184 6.84 10.13 5.82
CA TYR A 184 8.14 10.23 5.17
C TYR A 184 8.04 10.33 3.65
N ARG A 185 6.97 9.78 3.04
CA ARG A 185 6.76 9.75 1.59
C ARG A 185 6.20 11.08 1.10
N LYS A 186 7.05 12.09 1.08
CA LYS A 186 6.73 13.45 0.63
C LYS A 186 6.62 13.53 -0.90
N GLU A 187 7.41 12.68 -1.59
CA GLU A 187 7.52 12.64 -3.04
C GLU A 187 7.20 11.25 -3.59
N SER A 188 6.66 11.21 -4.82
CA SER A 188 6.38 9.96 -5.54
C SER A 188 6.50 10.16 -7.05
N VAL A 189 6.63 9.04 -7.79
CA VAL A 189 6.44 8.97 -9.24
C VAL A 189 5.30 8.01 -9.55
N ALA A 190 4.74 8.09 -10.75
CA ALA A 190 3.54 7.34 -11.13
C ALA A 190 3.68 5.81 -10.98
N THR A 191 4.90 5.30 -11.17
CA THR A 191 5.25 3.87 -11.07
C THR A 191 5.69 3.43 -9.67
N SER A 192 5.73 4.35 -8.69
CA SER A 192 6.21 4.01 -7.34
C SER A 192 5.32 2.97 -6.66
N LEU A 193 5.94 1.95 -6.10
CA LEU A 193 5.28 0.97 -5.23
C LEU A 193 4.53 1.68 -4.09
N LYS A 194 3.33 1.20 -3.78
CA LYS A 194 2.58 1.71 -2.62
C LYS A 194 3.31 1.35 -1.33
N PRO A 195 3.38 2.25 -0.34
CA PRO A 195 4.11 1.96 0.89
C PRO A 195 3.54 0.77 1.68
N GLN A 196 2.22 0.53 1.63
CA GLN A 196 1.61 -0.66 2.25
C GLN A 196 2.07 -1.96 1.57
N THR A 197 2.21 -1.95 0.24
CA THR A 197 2.74 -3.09 -0.51
C THR A 197 4.21 -3.30 -0.20
N ALA A 198 5.01 -2.23 -0.17
CA ALA A 198 6.42 -2.31 0.21
C ALA A 198 6.61 -2.84 1.64
N ALA A 199 5.76 -2.41 2.57
CA ALA A 199 5.74 -2.95 3.93
C ALA A 199 5.40 -4.45 3.95
N LEU A 200 4.41 -4.87 3.15
CA LEU A 200 4.04 -6.28 3.04
C LEU A 200 5.21 -7.12 2.51
N VAL A 201 5.89 -6.68 1.46
CA VAL A 201 7.10 -7.32 0.91
C VAL A 201 8.15 -7.51 2.02
N ALA A 202 8.47 -6.46 2.76
CA ALA A 202 9.42 -6.58 3.86
C ALA A 202 8.96 -7.56 4.96
N TYR A 203 7.66 -7.62 5.25
CA TYR A 203 7.10 -8.55 6.24
C TYR A 203 7.10 -10.00 5.77
N LEU A 204 6.80 -10.28 4.51
CA LEU A 204 6.83 -11.62 3.92
C LEU A 204 8.25 -12.19 3.92
N ALA A 205 9.22 -11.37 3.53
CA ALA A 205 10.63 -11.75 3.53
C ALA A 205 11.27 -11.75 4.93
N LYS A 206 10.59 -11.25 5.98
CA LYS A 206 11.19 -10.92 7.29
C LYS A 206 12.07 -11.99 7.90
N ALA A 207 11.71 -13.26 7.76
CA ALA A 207 12.48 -14.38 8.31
C ALA A 207 13.85 -14.56 7.65
N TYR A 208 14.03 -14.01 6.46
CA TYR A 208 15.24 -14.11 5.64
C TYR A 208 16.08 -12.83 5.66
N LEU A 209 15.50 -11.69 6.06
CA LEU A 209 16.18 -10.40 6.12
C LEU A 209 17.24 -10.40 7.21
N LYS A 210 18.42 -9.90 6.90
CA LYS A 210 19.53 -9.84 7.85
C LYS A 210 19.45 -8.59 8.73
N LYS A 211 19.36 -8.79 10.04
CA LYS A 211 19.49 -7.70 10.99
C LYS A 211 20.89 -7.08 10.89
N ASP A 212 20.93 -5.75 10.85
CA ASP A 212 22.18 -4.96 10.71
C ASP A 212 23.02 -5.37 9.49
N GLY A 213 22.35 -5.85 8.42
CA GLY A 213 22.96 -6.20 7.15
C GLY A 213 23.26 -4.99 6.26
N GLN A 214 24.05 -5.23 5.21
CA GLN A 214 24.33 -4.31 4.12
C GLN A 214 23.36 -4.60 2.98
N ILE A 215 22.57 -3.61 2.60
CA ILE A 215 21.40 -3.76 1.73
C ILE A 215 21.59 -2.96 0.45
N LEU A 216 21.21 -3.54 -0.68
CA LEU A 216 21.21 -2.89 -1.99
C LEU A 216 19.80 -2.97 -2.61
N ASP A 217 19.31 -1.84 -3.12
CA ASP A 217 18.20 -1.79 -4.08
C ASP A 217 18.74 -1.20 -5.41
N PRO A 218 18.92 -2.04 -6.43
CA PRO A 218 19.50 -1.61 -7.71
C PRO A 218 18.54 -0.81 -8.61
N PHE A 219 17.25 -0.74 -8.27
CA PHE A 219 16.21 0.01 -8.99
C PHE A 219 15.32 0.75 -7.98
N CYS A 220 15.94 1.52 -7.08
CA CYS A 220 15.29 2.00 -5.86
C CYS A 220 14.16 3.00 -6.07
N GLY A 221 14.05 3.60 -7.25
CA GLY A 221 13.05 4.64 -7.52
C GLY A 221 13.12 5.76 -6.48
N VAL A 222 12.00 6.03 -5.82
CA VAL A 222 11.88 7.04 -4.75
C VAL A 222 12.19 6.49 -3.35
N GLY A 223 12.77 5.29 -3.25
CA GLY A 223 13.27 4.69 -2.01
C GLY A 223 12.21 4.00 -1.14
N THR A 224 10.97 3.87 -1.58
CA THR A 224 9.87 3.36 -0.73
C THR A 224 10.16 1.96 -0.17
N LEU A 225 10.64 1.03 -1.02
CA LEU A 225 10.89 -0.36 -0.61
C LEU A 225 12.03 -0.44 0.42
N LEU A 226 13.13 0.28 0.20
CA LEU A 226 14.23 0.36 1.16
C LEU A 226 13.79 0.90 2.52
N LEU A 227 12.98 1.97 2.52
CA LEU A 227 12.51 2.60 3.76
C LEU A 227 11.58 1.67 4.56
N GLU A 228 10.68 0.94 3.88
CA GLU A 228 9.82 -0.04 4.54
C GLU A 228 10.62 -1.26 5.03
N ARG A 229 11.60 -1.72 4.25
CA ARG A 229 12.53 -2.77 4.67
C ARG A 229 13.27 -2.39 5.95
N MET A 230 13.79 -1.18 6.05
CA MET A 230 14.51 -0.68 7.24
C MET A 230 13.60 -0.57 8.47
N LYS A 231 12.32 -0.24 8.27
CA LYS A 231 11.32 -0.21 9.35
C LYS A 231 10.92 -1.61 9.83
N CYS A 232 11.07 -2.62 8.99
CA CYS A 232 10.77 -4.01 9.33
C CYS A 232 11.93 -4.68 10.10
N VAL A 233 13.16 -4.50 9.64
CA VAL A 233 14.40 -5.06 10.23
C VAL A 233 15.51 -4.03 10.09
N SER A 234 16.25 -3.74 11.17
CA SER A 234 17.36 -2.78 11.14
C SER A 234 18.43 -3.15 10.11
N ALA A 235 19.05 -2.15 9.50
CA ALA A 235 20.14 -2.28 8.55
C ALA A 235 21.35 -1.46 9.00
N LYS A 236 22.56 -1.91 8.65
CA LYS A 236 23.81 -1.20 8.94
C LYS A 236 24.07 -0.10 7.91
N GLU A 237 24.01 -0.46 6.64
CA GLU A 237 24.25 0.39 5.48
C GLU A 237 23.22 0.05 4.40
N VAL A 238 22.67 1.05 3.75
CA VAL A 238 21.63 0.89 2.73
C VAL A 238 22.02 1.69 1.49
N TYR A 239 22.02 1.03 0.34
CA TYR A 239 22.34 1.62 -0.95
C TYR A 239 21.15 1.52 -1.87
N GLY A 240 20.71 2.65 -2.41
CA GLY A 240 19.72 2.75 -3.46
C GLY A 240 20.34 3.27 -4.74
N VAL A 241 20.27 2.49 -5.81
CA VAL A 241 20.76 2.87 -7.14
C VAL A 241 19.57 3.06 -8.07
N ASP A 242 19.59 4.08 -8.87
CA ASP A 242 18.59 4.29 -9.93
C ASP A 242 19.18 5.13 -11.06
N LEU A 243 18.82 4.77 -12.29
CA LEU A 243 19.24 5.48 -13.50
C LEU A 243 18.66 6.90 -13.58
N TYR A 244 17.46 7.10 -13.01
CA TYR A 244 16.73 8.36 -13.11
C TYR A 244 17.05 9.30 -11.96
N GLY A 245 17.82 10.38 -12.25
CA GLY A 245 18.23 11.38 -11.26
C GLY A 245 17.07 12.03 -10.51
N GLU A 246 15.93 12.25 -11.17
CA GLU A 246 14.72 12.78 -10.52
C GLU A 246 14.18 11.83 -9.43
N ALA A 247 14.21 10.53 -9.66
CA ALA A 247 13.79 9.53 -8.67
C ALA A 247 14.74 9.54 -7.46
N ILE A 248 16.05 9.64 -7.70
CA ILE A 248 17.08 9.75 -6.65
C ILE A 248 16.90 11.00 -5.78
N GLU A 249 16.62 12.18 -6.38
CA GLU A 249 16.36 13.39 -5.60
C GLU A 249 15.12 13.24 -4.72
N LYS A 250 14.06 12.64 -5.25
CA LYS A 250 12.84 12.31 -4.48
C LYS A 250 13.11 11.31 -3.36
N ALA A 251 13.96 10.30 -3.62
CA ALA A 251 14.38 9.33 -2.59
C ALA A 251 15.12 10.02 -1.43
N ARG A 252 16.01 10.97 -1.72
CA ARG A 252 16.72 11.77 -0.70
C ARG A 252 15.73 12.61 0.13
N ILE A 253 14.73 13.23 -0.50
CA ILE A 253 13.68 13.97 0.21
C ILE A 253 12.89 13.04 1.14
N ASN A 254 12.49 11.86 0.65
CA ASN A 254 11.73 10.89 1.42
C ASN A 254 12.49 10.32 2.62
N SER A 255 13.81 10.19 2.52
CA SER A 255 14.65 9.64 3.58
C SER A 255 15.26 10.68 4.52
N SER A 256 15.05 11.97 4.27
CA SER A 256 15.72 13.07 4.98
C SER A 256 15.58 13.04 6.52
N GLU A 257 14.53 12.42 7.04
CA GLU A 257 14.25 12.31 8.48
C GLU A 257 14.57 10.93 9.07
N ILE A 258 15.10 9.97 8.25
CA ILE A 258 15.22 8.55 8.66
C ILE A 258 16.62 8.22 9.17
N GLY A 259 17.64 8.92 8.71
CA GLY A 259 19.01 8.72 9.21
C GLY A 259 20.08 8.78 8.13
N PRO A 260 21.35 8.86 8.51
CA PRO A 260 22.47 9.10 7.60
C PRO A 260 22.97 7.88 6.84
N ASN A 261 22.53 6.67 7.17
CA ASN A 261 23.10 5.43 6.62
C ASN A 261 22.43 4.97 5.33
N ILE A 262 21.80 5.89 4.58
CA ILE A 262 21.18 5.60 3.28
C ILE A 262 21.94 6.38 2.21
N HIS A 263 22.51 5.65 1.27
CA HIS A 263 23.29 6.18 0.15
C HIS A 263 22.53 6.04 -1.15
N TYR A 264 22.09 7.16 -1.72
CA TYR A 264 21.41 7.18 -3.02
C TYR A 264 22.36 7.59 -4.12
N ILE A 265 22.48 6.74 -5.16
CA ILE A 265 23.43 6.86 -6.25
C ILE A 265 22.68 6.90 -7.58
N ASN A 266 22.84 8.01 -8.33
CA ASN A 266 22.30 8.11 -9.68
C ASN A 266 23.29 7.46 -10.66
N ARG A 267 23.02 6.23 -11.02
CA ARG A 267 23.85 5.42 -11.92
C ARG A 267 23.05 4.28 -12.50
N ASP A 268 23.47 3.75 -13.65
CA ASP A 268 23.01 2.45 -14.13
C ASP A 268 23.53 1.36 -13.18
N TYR A 269 22.65 0.45 -12.77
CA TYR A 269 23.02 -0.67 -11.88
C TYR A 269 24.13 -1.52 -12.48
N TYR A 270 24.15 -1.70 -13.78
CA TYR A 270 25.11 -2.56 -14.45
C TYR A 270 26.54 -1.96 -14.47
N ASP A 271 26.64 -0.65 -14.31
CA ASP A 271 27.89 0.09 -14.14
C ASP A 271 28.24 0.40 -12.67
N PHE A 272 27.39 -0.07 -11.74
CA PHE A 272 27.61 0.15 -10.32
C PHE A 272 28.61 -0.86 -9.77
N GLU A 273 29.60 -0.35 -9.04
CA GLU A 273 30.63 -1.15 -8.35
C GLU A 273 30.71 -0.71 -6.89
N HIS A 274 31.06 -1.63 -6.01
CA HIS A 274 31.27 -1.37 -4.59
C HIS A 274 32.42 -2.22 -4.03
N ASP A 275 33.09 -1.69 -3.00
CA ASP A 275 34.29 -2.33 -2.41
C ASP A 275 33.95 -3.57 -1.57
N TYR A 276 32.71 -3.78 -1.21
CA TYR A 276 32.26 -4.96 -0.44
C TYR A 276 31.00 -5.57 -1.03
N TYR A 277 30.76 -6.84 -0.69
CA TYR A 277 29.55 -7.58 -1.07
C TYR A 277 28.41 -7.28 -0.11
N PHE A 278 27.18 -7.26 -0.64
CA PHE A 278 25.95 -7.04 0.12
C PHE A 278 25.42 -8.34 0.73
N ASP A 279 24.76 -8.21 1.88
CA ASP A 279 24.05 -9.32 2.52
C ASP A 279 22.71 -9.57 1.81
N GLU A 280 22.14 -8.53 1.20
CA GLU A 280 20.78 -8.54 0.68
C GLU A 280 20.64 -7.59 -0.50
N ILE A 281 19.92 -8.06 -1.52
CA ILE A 281 19.35 -7.23 -2.58
C ILE A 281 17.85 -7.28 -2.40
N ILE A 282 17.18 -6.11 -2.31
CA ILE A 282 15.72 -6.01 -2.26
C ILE A 282 15.25 -5.00 -3.29
N THR A 283 14.40 -5.40 -4.24
CA THR A 283 14.04 -4.53 -5.37
C THR A 283 12.73 -4.91 -6.05
N GLU A 284 12.14 -3.97 -6.75
CA GLU A 284 11.11 -4.18 -7.76
C GLU A 284 11.77 -4.08 -9.13
N LEU A 285 11.76 -5.17 -9.91
CA LEU A 285 12.36 -5.17 -11.24
C LEU A 285 11.56 -4.30 -12.22
N PRO A 286 12.25 -3.66 -13.18
CA PRO A 286 11.60 -2.86 -14.20
C PRO A 286 10.53 -3.66 -14.95
N MET A 287 9.34 -3.06 -15.09
CA MET A 287 8.29 -3.58 -15.94
C MET A 287 8.61 -3.30 -17.41
N ARG A 288 8.04 -4.10 -18.29
CA ARG A 288 8.24 -4.00 -19.74
C ARG A 288 8.13 -2.56 -20.28
N GLY A 289 7.09 -1.81 -19.88
CA GLY A 289 6.89 -0.44 -20.34
C GLY A 289 7.01 -0.29 -21.87
N ARG A 290 8.03 0.47 -22.32
CA ARG A 290 8.36 0.67 -23.73
C ARG A 290 9.41 -0.30 -24.27
N MET A 291 9.98 -1.16 -23.43
CA MET A 291 10.99 -2.14 -23.84
C MET A 291 10.41 -3.20 -24.76
N THR A 292 11.20 -3.66 -25.71
CA THR A 292 10.93 -4.88 -26.49
C THR A 292 11.03 -6.10 -25.57
N LYS A 293 10.59 -7.26 -26.04
CA LYS A 293 10.75 -8.51 -25.28
C LYS A 293 12.22 -8.86 -25.07
N ASP A 294 13.05 -8.61 -26.08
CA ASP A 294 14.47 -8.94 -26.01
C ASP A 294 15.24 -8.03 -25.07
N GLU A 295 14.93 -6.72 -25.05
CA GLU A 295 15.51 -5.77 -24.09
C GLU A 295 15.12 -6.12 -22.66
N LEU A 296 13.85 -6.48 -22.42
CA LEU A 296 13.39 -6.91 -21.11
C LEU A 296 14.05 -8.23 -20.68
N ASP A 297 14.13 -9.20 -21.58
CA ASP A 297 14.83 -10.47 -21.31
C ASP A 297 16.30 -10.24 -20.97
N GLN A 298 17.00 -9.39 -21.71
CA GLN A 298 18.38 -9.00 -21.44
C GLN A 298 18.51 -8.30 -20.08
N THR A 299 17.58 -7.42 -19.72
CA THR A 299 17.56 -6.76 -18.41
C THR A 299 17.54 -7.77 -17.27
N PHE A 300 16.68 -8.80 -17.37
CA PHE A 300 16.61 -9.85 -16.35
C PHE A 300 17.88 -10.71 -16.31
N GLN A 301 18.45 -11.05 -17.45
CA GLN A 301 19.73 -11.76 -17.53
C GLN A 301 20.81 -10.97 -16.78
N MET A 302 21.00 -9.73 -17.17
CA MET A 302 22.02 -8.84 -16.59
C MET A 302 21.80 -8.64 -15.09
N PHE A 303 20.53 -8.57 -14.63
CA PHE A 303 20.23 -8.47 -13.21
C PHE A 303 20.79 -9.66 -12.41
N PHE A 304 20.53 -10.89 -12.83
CA PHE A 304 21.02 -12.07 -12.13
C PHE A 304 22.55 -12.20 -12.23
N ASP A 305 23.13 -11.88 -13.39
CA ASP A 305 24.58 -11.91 -13.58
C ASP A 305 25.27 -10.88 -12.68
N LYS A 306 24.79 -9.63 -12.64
CA LYS A 306 25.35 -8.58 -11.81
C LYS A 306 25.10 -8.82 -10.31
N SER A 307 23.97 -9.37 -9.94
CA SER A 307 23.66 -9.68 -8.53
C SER A 307 24.63 -10.71 -7.96
N ARG A 308 25.14 -11.64 -8.76
CA ARG A 308 26.19 -12.59 -8.36
C ARG A 308 27.50 -11.90 -7.97
N GLU A 309 27.83 -10.80 -8.68
CA GLU A 309 29.03 -10.02 -8.40
C GLU A 309 28.88 -9.14 -7.15
N MET A 310 27.65 -8.85 -6.75
CA MET A 310 27.34 -7.91 -5.66
C MET A 310 27.01 -8.60 -4.33
N LEU A 311 26.62 -9.88 -4.34
CA LEU A 311 26.17 -10.60 -3.14
C LEU A 311 27.30 -11.38 -2.47
N LYS A 312 27.23 -11.44 -1.14
CA LYS A 312 27.97 -12.44 -0.34
C LYS A 312 27.43 -13.83 -0.63
N ASP A 313 28.28 -14.86 -0.43
CA ASP A 313 27.78 -16.25 -0.37
C ASP A 313 26.71 -16.36 0.71
N ASN A 314 25.62 -17.07 0.41
CA ASN A 314 24.39 -17.14 1.20
C ASN A 314 23.61 -15.81 1.33
N GLY A 315 23.90 -14.82 0.48
CA GLY A 315 23.12 -13.59 0.37
C GLY A 315 21.69 -13.85 -0.11
N ILE A 316 20.81 -12.92 0.19
CA ILE A 316 19.35 -13.02 -0.13
C ILE A 316 18.97 -12.00 -1.19
N ILE A 317 18.17 -12.41 -2.15
CA ILE A 317 17.46 -11.51 -3.06
C ILE A 317 15.98 -11.56 -2.73
N VAL A 318 15.39 -10.41 -2.45
CA VAL A 318 13.94 -10.21 -2.40
C VAL A 318 13.56 -9.41 -3.63
N VAL A 319 12.86 -10.03 -4.57
CA VAL A 319 12.54 -9.40 -5.85
C VAL A 319 11.05 -9.44 -6.14
N CYS A 320 10.49 -8.27 -6.48
CA CYS A 320 9.12 -8.14 -6.94
C CYS A 320 9.07 -7.96 -8.46
N SER A 321 8.15 -8.65 -9.12
CA SER A 321 7.98 -8.55 -10.57
C SER A 321 6.63 -9.10 -11.03
N ASN A 322 6.09 -8.54 -12.12
CA ASN A 322 5.00 -9.16 -12.90
C ASN A 322 5.51 -10.05 -14.04
N GLU A 323 6.81 -10.10 -14.26
CA GLU A 323 7.41 -10.92 -15.31
C GLU A 323 7.83 -12.31 -14.76
N VAL A 324 6.85 -13.00 -14.15
CA VAL A 324 7.03 -14.32 -13.50
C VAL A 324 7.75 -15.32 -14.39
N GLY A 325 7.43 -15.32 -15.69
CA GLY A 325 8.08 -16.20 -16.67
C GLY A 325 9.58 -15.96 -16.79
N LEU A 326 10.03 -14.70 -16.74
CA LEU A 326 11.44 -14.34 -16.83
C LEU A 326 12.19 -14.69 -15.55
N ILE A 327 11.62 -14.39 -14.37
CA ILE A 327 12.18 -14.82 -13.08
C ILE A 327 12.43 -16.34 -13.11
N LYS A 328 11.40 -17.14 -13.42
CA LYS A 328 11.50 -18.59 -13.44
C LYS A 328 12.46 -19.11 -14.51
N LYS A 329 12.60 -18.42 -15.65
CA LYS A 329 13.58 -18.73 -16.69
C LYS A 329 15.01 -18.61 -16.15
N TYR A 330 15.35 -17.45 -15.58
CA TYR A 330 16.71 -17.20 -15.13
C TYR A 330 17.10 -17.98 -13.89
N LEU A 331 16.17 -18.26 -12.98
CA LEU A 331 16.40 -19.16 -11.85
C LEU A 331 16.65 -20.61 -12.28
N ARG A 332 16.07 -21.05 -13.39
CA ARG A 332 16.39 -22.38 -13.94
C ARG A 332 17.75 -22.46 -14.66
N LEU A 333 18.17 -21.33 -15.26
CA LEU A 333 19.44 -21.25 -15.96
C LEU A 333 20.64 -21.08 -15.00
N ASN A 334 20.42 -20.49 -13.85
CA ASN A 334 21.45 -20.20 -12.83
C ASN A 334 21.26 -21.11 -11.62
N LYS A 335 22.12 -22.12 -11.48
CA LYS A 335 22.03 -23.14 -10.43
C LYS A 335 22.44 -22.65 -9.05
N ASP A 336 23.14 -21.54 -8.99
CA ASP A 336 23.57 -20.86 -7.78
C ASP A 336 22.45 -20.03 -7.10
N TYR A 337 21.29 -19.91 -7.72
CA TYR A 337 20.11 -19.27 -7.15
C TYR A 337 19.02 -20.28 -6.78
N HIS A 338 18.57 -20.23 -5.53
CA HIS A 338 17.56 -21.13 -4.99
C HIS A 338 16.34 -20.36 -4.50
N ILE A 339 15.16 -20.66 -5.05
CA ILE A 339 13.90 -20.07 -4.58
C ILE A 339 13.61 -20.61 -3.18
N LEU A 340 13.46 -19.70 -2.21
CA LEU A 340 12.99 -20.02 -0.87
C LEU A 340 11.48 -19.83 -0.76
N GLU A 341 10.95 -18.74 -1.34
CA GLU A 341 9.52 -18.38 -1.31
C GLU A 341 9.07 -17.77 -2.65
N ASP A 342 7.79 -17.95 -2.97
CA ASP A 342 7.06 -17.35 -4.10
C ASP A 342 5.69 -16.89 -3.57
N PHE A 343 5.52 -15.60 -3.35
CA PHE A 343 4.31 -14.99 -2.80
C PHE A 343 3.55 -14.20 -3.87
N ILE A 344 2.26 -14.45 -4.03
CA ILE A 344 1.38 -13.67 -4.91
C ILE A 344 0.99 -12.38 -4.18
N LEU A 345 1.41 -11.23 -4.70
CA LEU A 345 1.02 -9.92 -4.19
C LEU A 345 -0.27 -9.39 -4.85
N ASP A 346 -0.41 -9.57 -6.18
CA ASP A 346 -1.61 -9.22 -6.95
C ASP A 346 -1.83 -10.21 -8.09
N GLU A 347 -2.84 -11.05 -7.95
CA GLU A 347 -3.20 -12.09 -8.93
C GLU A 347 -3.63 -11.50 -10.29
N LYS A 348 -4.27 -10.31 -10.30
CA LYS A 348 -4.74 -9.69 -11.54
C LYS A 348 -3.61 -9.13 -12.39
N GLN A 349 -2.54 -8.71 -11.74
CA GLN A 349 -1.36 -8.16 -12.39
C GLN A 349 -0.23 -9.19 -12.52
N ASP A 350 -0.44 -10.43 -12.10
CA ASP A 350 0.59 -11.47 -11.99
C ASP A 350 1.83 -10.96 -11.25
N PHE A 351 1.59 -10.14 -10.20
CA PHE A 351 2.64 -9.49 -9.43
C PHE A 351 3.03 -10.34 -8.24
N HIS A 352 4.28 -10.80 -8.25
CA HIS A 352 4.83 -11.72 -7.26
C HIS A 352 6.03 -11.13 -6.54
N GLU A 353 6.27 -11.62 -5.33
CA GLU A 353 7.51 -11.49 -4.59
C GLU A 353 8.21 -12.84 -4.53
N TYR A 354 9.48 -12.87 -4.87
CA TYR A 354 10.36 -14.04 -4.72
C TYR A 354 11.41 -13.76 -3.67
N VAL A 355 11.59 -14.70 -2.74
CA VAL A 355 12.76 -14.73 -1.86
C VAL A 355 13.70 -15.79 -2.39
N ILE A 356 14.90 -15.37 -2.75
CA ILE A 356 15.89 -16.20 -3.44
C ILE A 356 17.19 -16.17 -2.64
N LYS A 357 17.77 -17.33 -2.42
CA LYS A 357 19.09 -17.48 -1.81
C LYS A 357 20.14 -17.62 -2.91
N TYR A 358 21.17 -16.80 -2.86
CA TYR A 358 22.39 -17.00 -3.64
C TYR A 358 23.34 -17.92 -2.88
N GLN A 359 23.91 -18.90 -3.57
CA GLN A 359 24.89 -19.84 -3.02
C GLN A 359 25.94 -20.12 -4.09
N ALA A 360 27.12 -19.53 -3.94
CA ALA A 360 28.20 -19.69 -4.91
C ALA A 360 28.52 -21.18 -5.13
N GLU A 361 28.64 -21.59 -6.39
CA GLU A 361 29.13 -22.93 -6.71
C GLU A 361 30.53 -23.11 -6.11
N LYS A 362 30.68 -24.10 -5.24
CA LYS A 362 32.00 -24.48 -4.75
C LYS A 362 32.76 -25.11 -5.90
N ASP A 363 33.83 -24.48 -6.35
CA ASP A 363 34.78 -25.11 -7.26
C ASP A 363 35.28 -26.41 -6.61
N GLU A 364 34.80 -27.56 -7.07
CA GLU A 364 35.31 -28.89 -6.65
C GLU A 364 36.80 -29.12 -7.05
N LYS A 365 37.48 -28.11 -7.60
CA LYS A 365 38.84 -28.21 -8.15
C LYS A 365 39.99 -27.79 -7.23
N THR A 366 39.75 -27.40 -5.98
CA THR A 366 40.82 -27.11 -5.01
C THR A 366 40.96 -28.13 -3.90
N GLY A 367 40.78 -29.41 -4.24
CA GLY A 367 41.17 -30.55 -3.41
C GLY A 367 42.56 -31.05 -3.81
N ARG A 368 43.62 -30.30 -3.46
CA ARG A 368 44.98 -30.82 -3.29
C ARG A 368 45.65 -30.15 -2.12
#